data_f7dac9dff71fee95927dd2e94a7c5dcb
#
_entry.id   f7dac9dff71fee95927dd2e94a7c5dcb
#
_cell.length_a   1.000
_cell.length_b   1.000
_cell.length_c   1.000
_cell.angle_alpha   90.00
_cell.angle_beta   90.00
_cell.angle_gamma   90.00
#
_symmetry.space_group_name_H-M   'P 1'
#
loop_
_entity.id
_entity.type
_entity.pdbx_description
1 polymer ?
#
loop_
_entity_poly.entity_id
_entity_poly.type
_entity_poly.pdbx_seq_one_letter_code
_entity_poly.pdbx_strand_id
1 'polypeptide(L)'
;MRISLFWRGVGLGLGFGFIAAACTPGGPQTETSSESDSDSCQPGSLNCVCEANGCDPGLVCASGYCVEDSEATTDVTLTSTSATPTSVSETESDTTEPTGDSMTTEAPQCNDGPGLSQQCPETTPYCLAEGVCSGCAGLTSCADIDAATPACDADSGLCVECTEADASACGGNTPVCDAASNACTKCAAHEQCPSGACNIATGACFEDALWVDRKAATCDGDGTQEAPFCEIQDAIETIPTDTPTVVRVVAGPTAYKTKIDVGSNVIAAIVGEGGAATIDVDVDALLVNDDARVYLKDLRFVGTSMSAGNGVVCLNAEVWTDSVEFSSRESVAIDAIGCTLQIRRSRVYANPGGGIKIDKGTTRIENTFVTSNGGNFSQDGGIHVVSGEVNIVYATIIGNNSDATADSLQCDDPGTVTVRNAVVFGQSQATSVSCDGVVASDSIVDSMQLTGDNVTVEPAAQSAWFTGAASGDFHVKAGAPFAELGRWRTGDPAIDYDGDPRPDVDLAPDWAGADRLP
;
A
#
# COMPACT_ATOMS: atom_id res chain seq x y z
N MET A 1 -23.19 4.30 -60.55
CA MET A 1 -22.03 4.49 -61.42
C MET A 1 -20.85 3.77 -60.78
N ARG A 2 -20.52 2.57 -61.34
CA ARG A 2 -19.44 1.70 -60.84
C ARG A 2 -18.11 2.19 -61.42
N ILE A 3 -17.05 2.31 -60.61
CA ILE A 3 -15.66 2.33 -61.09
C ILE A 3 -14.88 1.36 -60.23
N SER A 4 -14.52 0.20 -60.81
CA SER A 4 -13.55 -0.73 -60.31
C SER A 4 -12.17 -0.32 -60.81
N LEU A 5 -11.16 -0.25 -59.97
CA LEU A 5 -9.76 -0.22 -60.38
C LEU A 5 -9.00 -1.40 -59.79
N PHE A 6 -8.61 -2.31 -60.70
CA PHE A 6 -7.62 -3.36 -60.47
C PHE A 6 -6.21 -2.77 -60.51
N TRP A 7 -5.38 -3.12 -59.55
CA TRP A 7 -3.92 -3.03 -59.69
C TRP A 7 -3.27 -4.39 -59.46
N ARG A 8 -2.64 -4.86 -60.51
CA ARG A 8 -1.68 -5.96 -60.50
C ARG A 8 -0.29 -5.39 -60.23
N GLY A 9 0.45 -5.95 -59.30
CA GLY A 9 1.83 -5.61 -59.05
C GLY A 9 2.67 -6.86 -58.79
N VAL A 10 3.61 -6.99 -59.63
CA VAL A 10 4.65 -7.95 -59.97
C VAL A 10 5.52 -8.29 -58.74
N GLY A 11 5.76 -9.62 -58.55
CA GLY A 11 6.73 -10.13 -57.58
C GLY A 11 8.17 -10.02 -58.08
N LEU A 12 9.06 -9.71 -57.17
CA LEU A 12 10.51 -9.96 -57.31
C LEU A 12 10.96 -10.75 -56.09
N GLY A 13 11.33 -12.01 -56.34
CA GLY A 13 12.01 -12.84 -55.34
C GLY A 13 13.50 -12.49 -55.30
N LEU A 14 14.02 -12.39 -54.12
CA LEU A 14 15.47 -12.44 -53.83
C LEU A 14 15.68 -13.51 -52.78
N GLY A 15 16.28 -14.61 -53.23
CA GLY A 15 16.75 -15.70 -52.38
C GLY A 15 18.01 -15.28 -51.63
N PHE A 16 18.08 -15.57 -50.36
CA PHE A 16 19.32 -15.60 -49.57
C PHE A 16 19.57 -17.02 -49.06
N GLY A 17 20.76 -17.49 -49.41
CA GLY A 17 21.20 -18.85 -49.16
C GLY A 17 21.57 -19.08 -47.69
N PHE A 18 21.26 -20.29 -47.26
CA PHE A 18 21.72 -20.91 -46.03
C PHE A 18 23.21 -21.25 -46.14
N ILE A 19 24.03 -20.74 -45.18
CA ILE A 19 25.34 -21.29 -44.90
C ILE A 19 25.23 -22.03 -43.57
N ALA A 20 25.28 -23.35 -43.66
CA ALA A 20 25.42 -24.22 -42.49
C ALA A 20 26.93 -24.23 -42.09
N ALA A 21 27.25 -23.76 -40.93
CA ALA A 21 28.54 -23.98 -40.29
C ALA A 21 28.38 -25.11 -39.26
N ALA A 22 29.07 -26.22 -39.54
CA ALA A 22 29.22 -27.34 -38.63
C ALA A 22 30.30 -27.00 -37.60
N CYS A 23 29.96 -27.05 -36.32
CA CYS A 23 30.95 -27.07 -35.22
C CYS A 23 31.12 -28.48 -34.70
N THR A 24 32.33 -28.99 -34.76
CA THR A 24 32.86 -30.19 -34.14
C THR A 24 33.04 -30.03 -32.63
N PRO A 25 32.85 -31.06 -31.79
CA PRO A 25 33.02 -30.99 -30.37
C PRO A 25 34.51 -31.07 -29.95
N GLY A 26 35.00 -30.01 -29.31
CA GLY A 26 36.30 -29.98 -28.64
C GLY A 26 36.14 -30.32 -27.15
N GLY A 27 37.02 -31.14 -26.62
CA GLY A 27 37.02 -31.72 -25.29
C GLY A 27 37.31 -30.72 -24.14
N PRO A 28 37.33 -31.21 -22.88
CA PRO A 28 37.19 -30.39 -21.68
C PRO A 28 38.51 -29.66 -21.34
N GLN A 29 38.42 -28.35 -21.21
CA GLN A 29 39.44 -27.55 -20.51
C GLN A 29 38.92 -27.24 -19.11
N THR A 30 39.62 -27.74 -18.13
CA THR A 30 39.46 -27.39 -16.71
C THR A 30 40.01 -25.97 -16.51
N GLU A 31 39.12 -25.01 -16.36
CA GLU A 31 39.47 -23.72 -15.74
C GLU A 31 38.83 -23.65 -14.36
N THR A 32 39.69 -23.60 -13.35
CA THR A 32 39.34 -23.29 -11.97
C THR A 32 38.95 -21.83 -11.86
N SER A 33 37.67 -21.54 -11.96
CA SER A 33 37.11 -20.27 -11.49
C SER A 33 36.72 -20.46 -10.03
N SER A 34 37.34 -19.66 -9.16
CA SER A 34 36.93 -19.49 -7.77
C SER A 34 35.52 -18.89 -7.73
N GLU A 35 34.53 -19.74 -7.58
CA GLU A 35 33.19 -19.33 -7.16
C GLU A 35 33.29 -18.87 -5.70
N SER A 36 33.03 -17.61 -5.45
CA SER A 36 32.66 -17.10 -4.14
C SER A 36 31.28 -17.63 -3.83
N ASP A 37 31.22 -18.71 -3.05
CA ASP A 37 29.99 -19.21 -2.46
C ASP A 37 29.35 -18.11 -1.63
N SER A 38 28.22 -17.60 -2.12
CA SER A 38 27.29 -16.81 -1.36
C SER A 38 26.56 -17.71 -0.37
N ASP A 39 26.84 -17.50 0.92
CA ASP A 39 25.97 -17.65 2.07
C ASP A 39 25.18 -18.94 2.23
N SER A 40 25.84 -20.02 2.60
CA SER A 40 25.21 -21.03 3.44
C SER A 40 25.23 -20.53 4.89
N CYS A 41 24.15 -19.92 5.35
CA CYS A 41 23.98 -19.51 6.73
C CYS A 41 24.02 -20.76 7.64
N GLN A 42 25.10 -20.92 8.41
CA GLN A 42 25.21 -22.04 9.32
C GLN A 42 24.42 -21.71 10.59
N PRO A 43 23.45 -22.55 11.02
CA PRO A 43 22.68 -22.30 12.23
C PRO A 43 23.60 -22.09 13.44
N GLY A 44 23.34 -21.01 14.19
CA GLY A 44 24.13 -20.60 15.34
C GLY A 44 25.15 -19.49 15.07
N SER A 45 25.53 -19.22 13.83
CA SER A 45 26.47 -18.12 13.50
C SER A 45 25.78 -16.76 13.45
N LEU A 46 26.57 -15.69 13.49
CA LEU A 46 26.08 -14.30 13.50
C LEU A 46 25.11 -14.03 12.32
N ASN A 47 23.97 -13.46 12.63
CA ASN A 47 22.83 -13.19 11.73
C ASN A 47 22.16 -14.43 11.11
N CYS A 48 22.46 -15.63 11.64
CA CYS A 48 21.80 -16.88 11.25
C CYS A 48 20.80 -17.32 12.32
N VAL A 49 19.87 -18.21 11.92
CA VAL A 49 18.79 -18.67 12.80
C VAL A 49 19.36 -19.39 14.03
N CYS A 50 18.82 -19.09 15.23
CA CYS A 50 19.10 -19.86 16.44
C CYS A 50 18.37 -21.20 16.38
N GLU A 51 19.12 -22.32 16.49
CA GLU A 51 18.53 -23.64 16.69
C GLU A 51 18.48 -24.04 18.18
N ALA A 52 17.92 -25.20 18.48
CA ALA A 52 17.73 -25.70 19.83
C ALA A 52 19.01 -25.76 20.69
N ASN A 53 20.17 -25.63 20.09
CA ASN A 53 21.49 -25.60 20.75
C ASN A 53 22.04 -24.19 20.98
N GLY A 54 21.30 -23.14 20.62
CA GLY A 54 21.70 -21.75 20.82
C GLY A 54 22.61 -21.19 19.72
N CYS A 55 23.28 -20.10 20.06
CA CYS A 55 24.22 -19.41 19.17
C CYS A 55 25.67 -19.78 19.48
N ASP A 56 26.59 -19.51 18.56
CA ASP A 56 28.02 -19.66 18.76
C ASP A 56 28.53 -18.81 19.95
N PRO A 57 29.63 -19.19 20.60
CA PRO A 57 30.14 -18.46 21.76
C PRO A 57 30.36 -16.97 21.48
N GLY A 58 29.73 -16.13 22.29
CA GLY A 58 29.77 -14.66 22.13
C GLY A 58 28.59 -14.06 21.40
N LEU A 59 27.60 -14.86 20.99
CA LEU A 59 26.36 -14.42 20.40
C LEU A 59 25.17 -14.78 21.29
N VAL A 60 24.11 -13.98 21.24
CA VAL A 60 22.83 -14.22 21.92
C VAL A 60 21.71 -14.39 20.91
N CYS A 61 20.74 -15.25 21.24
CA CYS A 61 19.56 -15.42 20.41
C CYS A 61 18.55 -14.29 20.69
N ALA A 62 18.38 -13.38 19.74
CA ALA A 62 17.38 -12.33 19.79
C ALA A 62 16.46 -12.43 18.57
N SER A 63 15.16 -12.50 18.81
CA SER A 63 14.13 -12.60 17.76
C SER A 63 14.32 -13.77 16.77
N GLY A 64 14.91 -14.88 17.24
CA GLY A 64 15.13 -16.06 16.41
C GLY A 64 16.44 -16.05 15.60
N TYR A 65 17.29 -15.03 15.77
CA TYR A 65 18.60 -14.91 15.11
C TYR A 65 19.71 -14.69 16.12
N CYS A 66 20.91 -15.18 15.80
CA CYS A 66 22.10 -14.97 16.60
C CYS A 66 22.70 -13.59 16.31
N VAL A 67 22.78 -12.74 17.34
CA VAL A 67 23.33 -11.37 17.28
C VAL A 67 24.47 -11.22 18.28
N GLU A 68 25.35 -10.23 18.06
CA GLU A 68 26.42 -9.92 19.03
C GLU A 68 25.81 -9.47 20.36
N ASP A 69 26.35 -9.99 21.47
CA ASP A 69 26.00 -9.53 22.81
C ASP A 69 26.61 -8.12 23.03
N SER A 70 25.84 -7.09 22.69
CA SER A 70 26.21 -5.71 23.03
C SER A 70 26.00 -5.55 24.53
N GLU A 71 27.08 -5.62 25.28
CA GLU A 71 27.21 -5.54 26.72
C GLU A 71 26.07 -4.75 27.42
N ALA A 72 25.11 -5.48 27.97
CA ALA A 72 24.18 -4.95 28.94
C ALA A 72 24.91 -4.72 30.26
N THR A 73 25.29 -3.47 30.50
CA THR A 73 25.67 -3.03 31.85
C THR A 73 24.45 -3.09 32.77
N THR A 74 24.65 -3.81 33.89
CA THR A 74 23.87 -3.84 35.13
C THR A 74 22.68 -4.79 35.23
N ASP A 75 23.03 -5.89 35.86
CA ASP A 75 22.38 -6.81 36.79
C ASP A 75 21.06 -6.27 37.42
N VAL A 76 19.91 -6.85 37.00
CA VAL A 76 18.73 -6.93 37.86
C VAL A 76 18.20 -8.38 37.79
N THR A 77 18.60 -9.14 38.78
CA THR A 77 18.11 -10.50 39.04
C THR A 77 16.64 -10.45 39.44
N LEU A 78 15.71 -10.74 38.50
CA LEU A 78 14.32 -11.03 38.84
C LEU A 78 14.17 -12.55 39.08
N THR A 79 14.25 -12.94 40.36
CA THR A 79 13.81 -14.24 40.84
C THR A 79 12.27 -14.28 40.86
N SER A 80 11.68 -14.98 39.93
CA SER A 80 10.26 -15.34 39.96
C SER A 80 10.06 -16.53 40.91
N THR A 81 9.57 -16.28 42.13
CA THR A 81 9.02 -17.32 42.99
C THR A 81 7.49 -17.29 42.87
N SER A 82 6.97 -18.35 42.27
CA SER A 82 5.57 -18.76 42.34
C SER A 82 5.23 -19.15 43.78
N ALA A 83 4.28 -18.49 44.42
CA ALA A 83 3.70 -18.94 45.68
C ALA A 83 2.18 -18.97 45.60
N THR A 84 1.67 -20.16 45.75
CA THR A 84 0.26 -20.55 45.91
C THR A 84 -0.31 -19.95 47.19
N PRO A 85 -1.56 -19.50 47.26
CA PRO A 85 -2.16 -19.00 48.48
C PRO A 85 -2.64 -20.16 49.35
N THR A 86 -2.12 -20.26 50.56
CA THR A 86 -2.67 -21.11 51.62
C THR A 86 -3.38 -20.22 52.63
N SER A 87 -4.67 -20.50 52.80
CA SER A 87 -5.53 -19.91 53.84
C SER A 87 -5.10 -20.39 55.24
N VAL A 88 -4.92 -19.47 56.17
CA VAL A 88 -4.98 -19.78 57.62
C VAL A 88 -5.65 -18.68 58.37
N SER A 89 -6.53 -19.12 59.20
CA SER A 89 -7.46 -18.67 60.17
C SER A 89 -7.01 -17.57 61.17
N GLU A 90 -8.02 -16.87 61.61
CA GLU A 90 -8.09 -15.80 62.64
C GLU A 90 -7.41 -16.15 63.96
N THR A 91 -6.80 -15.15 64.58
CA THR A 91 -6.80 -15.03 66.05
C THR A 91 -6.80 -13.54 66.43
N GLU A 92 -7.84 -13.14 67.13
CA GLU A 92 -7.98 -11.85 67.77
C GLU A 92 -6.94 -11.66 68.87
N SER A 93 -6.39 -10.44 68.96
CA SER A 93 -6.12 -9.82 70.30
C SER A 93 -5.70 -8.35 70.18
N ASP A 94 -6.54 -7.54 70.73
CA ASP A 94 -6.31 -6.41 71.67
C ASP A 94 -5.68 -5.07 71.18
N THR A 95 -6.59 -4.13 71.19
CA THR A 95 -6.54 -2.69 71.53
C THR A 95 -5.18 -2.02 71.79
N THR A 96 -4.85 -1.04 70.92
CA THR A 96 -4.51 0.32 71.38
C THR A 96 -4.73 1.30 70.19
N GLU A 97 -5.66 2.26 70.33
CA GLU A 97 -5.74 3.40 69.42
C GLU A 97 -4.48 4.26 69.54
N PRO A 98 -3.87 4.65 68.41
CA PRO A 98 -3.24 5.94 68.31
C PRO A 98 -4.14 6.88 67.52
N THR A 99 -4.44 7.98 68.15
CA THR A 99 -4.97 9.23 67.64
C THR A 99 -4.67 9.49 66.20
N GLY A 100 -5.76 9.75 65.43
CA GLY A 100 -5.69 10.09 64.04
C GLY A 100 -4.81 11.29 63.74
N ASP A 101 -3.70 11.04 63.09
CA ASP A 101 -3.09 12.00 62.17
C ASP A 101 -3.77 11.83 60.83
N SER A 102 -4.58 12.81 60.52
CA SER A 102 -5.05 13.01 59.14
C SER A 102 -3.80 13.29 58.33
N MET A 103 -3.24 12.25 57.67
CA MET A 103 -2.27 12.44 56.62
C MET A 103 -2.98 13.17 55.47
N THR A 104 -2.97 14.52 55.54
CA THR A 104 -3.02 15.32 54.34
C THR A 104 -1.76 14.93 53.57
N THR A 105 -1.90 14.11 52.54
CA THR A 105 -0.86 13.89 51.55
C THR A 105 -0.61 15.25 50.88
N GLU A 106 0.29 16.06 51.47
CA GLU A 106 0.77 17.23 50.77
C GLU A 106 1.39 16.77 49.46
N ALA A 107 1.04 17.44 48.37
CA ALA A 107 1.64 17.16 47.07
C ALA A 107 3.16 17.27 47.19
N PRO A 108 3.94 16.42 46.51
CA PRO A 108 5.40 16.51 46.53
C PRO A 108 5.88 17.93 46.22
N GLN A 109 6.87 18.39 46.96
CA GLN A 109 7.39 19.77 46.84
C GLN A 109 8.69 19.77 46.02
N CYS A 110 8.92 20.84 45.26
CA CYS A 110 10.13 21.10 44.49
C CYS A 110 10.62 22.53 44.62
N ASN A 111 11.92 22.77 44.43
CA ASN A 111 12.54 24.08 44.65
C ASN A 111 13.43 24.55 43.50
N ASP A 112 13.50 23.80 42.40
CA ASP A 112 14.36 24.06 41.24
C ASP A 112 13.71 24.96 40.18
N GLY A 113 12.52 25.51 40.50
CA GLY A 113 11.78 26.42 39.62
C GLY A 113 10.89 25.67 38.60
N PRO A 114 10.08 26.42 37.84
CA PRO A 114 9.16 25.80 36.87
C PRO A 114 9.89 24.98 35.80
N GLY A 115 9.43 23.75 35.57
CA GLY A 115 9.98 22.86 34.56
C GLY A 115 10.17 21.42 35.03
N LEU A 116 10.86 20.64 34.24
CA LEU A 116 11.21 19.23 34.57
C LEU A 116 12.12 19.25 35.82
N SER A 117 11.77 18.51 36.86
CA SER A 117 12.47 18.50 38.14
C SER A 117 12.82 17.10 38.61
N GLN A 118 14.09 16.91 39.01
CA GLN A 118 14.54 15.65 39.64
C GLN A 118 14.04 15.47 41.07
N GLN A 119 13.47 16.51 41.69
CA GLN A 119 12.86 16.44 43.00
C GLN A 119 11.44 15.92 42.98
N CYS A 120 10.85 15.86 41.77
CA CYS A 120 9.50 15.38 41.56
C CYS A 120 9.47 13.87 41.20
N PRO A 121 8.40 13.14 41.60
CA PRO A 121 8.17 11.78 41.17
C PRO A 121 8.03 11.67 39.63
N GLU A 122 8.38 10.51 39.06
CA GLU A 122 8.26 10.25 37.62
C GLU A 122 6.83 10.41 37.06
N THR A 123 5.81 10.20 37.89
CA THR A 123 4.40 10.38 37.52
C THR A 123 3.93 11.84 37.54
N THR A 124 4.68 12.73 38.17
CA THR A 124 4.40 14.18 38.28
C THR A 124 5.70 14.97 38.15
N PRO A 125 6.42 14.86 37.01
CA PRO A 125 7.82 15.24 36.91
C PRO A 125 8.08 16.77 36.85
N TYR A 126 7.02 17.57 36.75
CA TYR A 126 7.16 19.03 36.57
C TYR A 126 6.97 19.78 37.86
N CYS A 127 7.91 20.70 38.17
CA CYS A 127 7.78 21.67 39.26
C CYS A 127 6.96 22.87 38.78
N LEU A 128 5.88 23.18 39.45
CA LEU A 128 5.10 24.41 39.20
C LEU A 128 5.72 25.62 39.89
N ALA A 129 5.29 26.83 39.51
CA ALA A 129 5.77 28.09 40.10
C ALA A 129 5.53 28.18 41.61
N GLU A 130 4.52 27.46 42.12
CA GLU A 130 4.20 27.37 43.55
C GLU A 130 5.08 26.36 44.30
N GLY A 131 6.04 25.70 43.63
CA GLY A 131 6.92 24.71 44.25
C GLY A 131 6.24 23.37 44.50
N VAL A 132 5.23 23.01 43.72
CA VAL A 132 4.47 21.76 43.82
C VAL A 132 4.74 20.90 42.55
N CYS A 133 4.96 19.61 42.76
CA CYS A 133 5.13 18.68 41.66
C CYS A 133 3.78 18.34 40.98
N SER A 134 3.76 18.36 39.67
CA SER A 134 2.57 18.07 38.86
C SER A 134 2.92 17.27 37.61
N GLY A 135 1.95 16.57 37.03
CA GLY A 135 2.02 16.15 35.64
C GLY A 135 1.79 17.31 34.67
N CYS A 136 1.94 17.08 33.40
CA CYS A 136 1.81 18.10 32.35
C CYS A 136 0.45 18.82 32.36
N ALA A 137 -0.62 18.19 32.84
CA ALA A 137 -1.95 18.81 32.96
C ALA A 137 -1.97 20.03 33.92
N GLY A 138 -0.99 20.16 34.80
CA GLY A 138 -0.84 21.32 35.67
C GLY A 138 -0.02 22.48 35.08
N LEU A 139 0.60 22.27 33.93
CA LEU A 139 1.36 23.27 33.20
C LEU A 139 0.46 24.20 32.39
N THR A 140 0.90 25.43 32.17
CA THR A 140 0.23 26.34 31.22
C THR A 140 0.38 25.86 29.80
N SER A 141 1.58 25.34 29.45
CA SER A 141 1.92 24.77 28.16
C SER A 141 3.14 23.89 28.30
N CYS A 142 3.15 22.72 27.67
CA CYS A 142 4.33 21.88 27.53
C CYS A 142 5.43 22.55 26.67
N ALA A 143 5.05 23.32 25.66
CA ALA A 143 5.99 24.03 24.79
C ALA A 143 6.85 25.06 25.54
N ASP A 144 6.39 25.58 26.72
CA ASP A 144 7.18 26.47 27.57
C ASP A 144 8.31 25.73 28.29
N ILE A 145 8.19 24.43 28.44
CA ILE A 145 9.21 23.56 29.04
C ILE A 145 10.19 23.06 27.96
N ASP A 146 9.64 22.47 26.88
CA ASP A 146 10.40 22.03 25.73
C ASP A 146 9.54 22.17 24.46
N ALA A 147 10.00 23.00 23.53
CA ALA A 147 9.33 23.23 22.26
C ALA A 147 9.26 21.95 21.37
N ALA A 148 10.10 20.95 21.63
CA ALA A 148 10.07 19.69 20.93
C ALA A 148 8.98 18.73 21.45
N THR A 149 8.44 18.97 22.65
CA THR A 149 7.40 18.15 23.28
C THR A 149 6.22 19.01 23.74
N PRO A 150 5.49 19.67 22.80
CA PRO A 150 4.49 20.69 23.16
C PRO A 150 3.16 20.11 23.67
N ALA A 151 2.89 18.83 23.41
CA ALA A 151 1.64 18.17 23.77
C ALA A 151 1.71 17.55 25.18
N CYS A 152 0.58 17.52 25.88
CA CYS A 152 0.47 16.86 27.17
C CYS A 152 -0.23 15.51 27.01
N ASP A 153 0.47 14.43 27.33
CA ASP A 153 -0.15 13.11 27.47
C ASP A 153 -0.72 12.98 28.90
N ALA A 154 -2.04 13.03 29.01
CA ALA A 154 -2.74 12.99 30.27
C ALA A 154 -2.61 11.65 31.01
N ASP A 155 -2.36 10.56 30.29
CA ASP A 155 -2.28 9.21 30.85
C ASP A 155 -0.92 8.98 31.53
N SER A 156 0.17 9.39 30.90
CA SER A 156 1.51 9.32 31.49
C SER A 156 1.86 10.52 32.38
N GLY A 157 1.17 11.66 32.22
CA GLY A 157 1.49 12.92 32.86
C GLY A 157 2.71 13.61 32.28
N LEU A 158 3.21 13.20 31.13
CA LEU A 158 4.42 13.73 30.48
C LEU A 158 4.10 14.69 29.33
N CYS A 159 4.99 15.63 29.11
CA CYS A 159 5.04 16.37 27.86
C CYS A 159 5.67 15.49 26.80
N VAL A 160 5.00 15.36 25.66
CA VAL A 160 5.35 14.49 24.52
C VAL A 160 5.36 15.28 23.23
N GLU A 161 5.92 14.70 22.16
CA GLU A 161 5.99 15.36 20.87
C GLU A 161 4.59 15.60 20.29
N CYS A 162 3.69 14.61 20.42
CA CYS A 162 2.30 14.74 19.99
C CYS A 162 1.37 13.79 20.78
N THR A 163 0.07 14.06 20.71
CA THR A 163 -1.00 13.14 21.12
C THR A 163 -2.04 13.06 20.01
N GLU A 164 -2.98 12.09 20.07
CA GLU A 164 -4.10 12.03 19.14
C GLU A 164 -4.93 13.33 19.12
N ALA A 165 -5.03 14.01 20.27
CA ALA A 165 -5.76 15.27 20.41
C ALA A 165 -4.95 16.50 19.97
N ASP A 166 -3.62 16.43 20.01
CA ASP A 166 -2.71 17.53 19.64
C ASP A 166 -1.51 17.02 18.86
N ALA A 167 -1.62 17.10 17.54
CA ALA A 167 -0.56 16.80 16.59
C ALA A 167 0.09 18.07 15.99
N SER A 168 -0.06 19.22 16.64
CA SER A 168 0.37 20.52 16.10
C SER A 168 1.88 20.63 15.87
N ALA A 169 2.69 19.82 16.57
CA ALA A 169 4.14 19.74 16.36
C ALA A 169 4.52 18.87 15.16
N CYS A 170 3.62 18.00 14.70
CA CYS A 170 3.89 17.12 13.58
C CYS A 170 3.75 17.89 12.26
N GLY A 171 4.75 17.74 11.39
CA GLY A 171 4.74 18.41 10.09
C GLY A 171 5.93 18.01 9.22
N GLY A 172 6.03 18.58 8.03
CA GLY A 172 7.10 18.29 7.08
C GLY A 172 7.14 16.80 6.72
N ASN A 173 8.24 16.12 7.05
CA ASN A 173 8.44 14.70 6.73
C ASN A 173 7.89 13.73 7.79
N THR A 174 7.36 14.23 8.90
CA THR A 174 6.75 13.42 9.97
C THR A 174 5.41 14.03 10.40
N PRO A 175 4.41 14.08 9.49
CA PRO A 175 3.18 14.82 9.71
C PRO A 175 2.14 14.09 10.58
N VAL A 176 2.39 12.84 10.96
CA VAL A 176 1.41 11.99 11.64
C VAL A 176 1.84 11.72 13.06
N CYS A 177 0.94 11.90 14.01
CA CYS A 177 1.18 11.46 15.38
C CYS A 177 0.90 9.96 15.52
N ASP A 178 1.88 9.20 15.95
CA ASP A 178 1.70 7.84 16.40
C ASP A 178 1.27 7.84 17.88
N ALA A 179 0.01 7.57 18.14
CA ALA A 179 -0.56 7.56 19.48
C ALA A 179 0.04 6.50 20.43
N ALA A 180 0.68 5.45 19.88
CA ALA A 180 1.31 4.43 20.72
C ALA A 180 2.68 4.86 21.27
N SER A 181 3.43 5.65 20.49
CA SER A 181 4.74 6.17 20.87
C SER A 181 4.74 7.64 21.27
N ASN A 182 3.63 8.37 21.04
CA ASN A 182 3.50 9.81 21.19
C ASN A 182 4.57 10.60 20.41
N ALA A 183 4.98 10.07 19.26
CA ALA A 183 6.01 10.64 18.40
C ALA A 183 5.46 10.95 17.00
N CYS A 184 6.01 12.00 16.38
CA CYS A 184 5.67 12.33 15.01
C CYS A 184 6.33 11.36 14.03
N THR A 185 5.54 10.76 13.17
CA THR A 185 5.97 9.75 12.19
C THR A 185 5.61 10.14 10.76
N LYS A 186 6.17 9.41 9.81
CA LYS A 186 5.83 9.52 8.39
C LYS A 186 4.40 9.08 8.13
N CYS A 187 3.72 9.73 7.18
CA CYS A 187 2.47 9.17 6.68
C CYS A 187 2.73 7.92 5.84
N ALA A 188 1.87 6.93 5.96
CA ALA A 188 1.87 5.69 5.19
C ALA A 188 0.56 5.49 4.41
N ALA A 189 -0.45 6.32 4.67
CA ALA A 189 -1.75 6.29 4.00
C ALA A 189 -2.27 7.73 3.81
N HIS A 190 -3.10 7.91 2.78
CA HIS A 190 -3.63 9.24 2.44
C HIS A 190 -4.52 9.83 3.54
N GLU A 191 -5.27 8.99 4.26
CA GLU A 191 -6.18 9.36 5.33
C GLU A 191 -5.47 9.96 6.56
N GLN A 192 -4.19 9.69 6.71
CA GLN A 192 -3.38 10.21 7.81
C GLN A 192 -3.03 11.70 7.62
N CYS A 193 -3.25 12.24 6.42
CA CYS A 193 -2.93 13.63 6.11
C CYS A 193 -4.17 14.52 6.15
N PRO A 194 -4.09 15.73 6.74
CA PRO A 194 -5.20 16.69 6.71
C PRO A 194 -5.64 17.08 5.30
N SER A 195 -4.72 17.08 4.35
CA SER A 195 -5.00 17.30 2.92
C SER A 195 -5.71 16.13 2.24
N GLY A 196 -5.78 14.95 2.88
CA GLY A 196 -6.21 13.71 2.27
C GLY A 196 -5.21 13.12 1.28
N ALA A 197 -3.97 13.60 1.28
CA ALA A 197 -2.92 13.14 0.38
C ALA A 197 -1.56 13.02 1.07
N CYS A 198 -1.02 11.80 1.08
CA CYS A 198 0.31 11.45 1.56
C CYS A 198 1.23 11.22 0.37
N ASN A 199 2.39 11.84 0.36
CA ASN A 199 3.48 11.45 -0.51
C ASN A 199 4.14 10.20 0.07
N ILE A 200 3.67 9.04 -0.32
CA ILE A 200 4.09 7.75 0.24
C ILE A 200 5.60 7.51 0.08
N ALA A 201 6.22 8.06 -0.97
CA ALA A 201 7.67 7.93 -1.18
C ALA A 201 8.52 8.65 -0.11
N THR A 202 8.06 9.81 0.36
CA THR A 202 8.77 10.61 1.37
C THR A 202 8.20 10.47 2.77
N GLY A 203 6.91 10.19 2.88
CA GLY A 203 6.14 10.19 4.11
C GLY A 203 5.66 11.57 4.56
N ALA A 204 5.75 12.58 3.69
CA ALA A 204 5.24 13.92 3.94
C ALA A 204 3.80 14.07 3.46
N CYS A 205 2.98 14.85 4.15
CA CYS A 205 1.68 15.26 3.62
C CYS A 205 1.84 16.31 2.51
N PHE A 206 0.95 16.26 1.53
CA PHE A 206 0.79 17.38 0.60
C PHE A 206 0.10 18.54 1.34
N GLU A 207 0.62 19.74 1.20
CA GLU A 207 0.12 20.91 1.94
C GLU A 207 -0.70 21.86 1.07
N ASP A 208 -0.21 22.18 -0.13
CA ASP A 208 -0.86 23.11 -1.06
C ASP A 208 -2.02 22.42 -1.78
N ALA A 209 -3.15 23.10 -1.93
CA ALA A 209 -4.33 22.58 -2.61
C ALA A 209 -4.84 23.54 -3.67
N LEU A 210 -5.00 23.01 -4.90
CA LEU A 210 -5.72 23.64 -5.99
C LEU A 210 -7.11 23.02 -6.10
N TRP A 211 -8.12 23.85 -6.38
CA TRP A 211 -9.51 23.41 -6.52
C TRP A 211 -9.93 23.41 -7.99
N VAL A 212 -10.65 22.36 -8.36
CA VAL A 212 -11.22 22.19 -9.71
C VAL A 212 -12.70 21.85 -9.56
N ASP A 213 -13.56 22.71 -10.09
CA ASP A 213 -15.01 22.49 -10.17
C ASP A 213 -15.53 22.82 -11.56
N ARG A 214 -15.98 21.80 -12.30
CA ARG A 214 -16.56 21.97 -13.63
C ARG A 214 -17.83 22.83 -13.66
N LYS A 215 -18.43 23.10 -12.52
CA LYS A 215 -19.60 23.96 -12.38
C LYS A 215 -19.25 25.38 -11.90
N ALA A 216 -17.96 25.70 -11.78
CA ALA A 216 -17.56 27.05 -11.43
C ALA A 216 -18.24 28.09 -12.33
N ALA A 217 -18.57 29.23 -11.75
CA ALA A 217 -19.29 30.28 -12.49
C ALA A 217 -18.43 30.88 -13.61
N THR A 218 -17.13 30.88 -13.46
CA THR A 218 -16.11 31.29 -14.43
C THR A 218 -14.98 30.27 -14.45
N CYS A 219 -14.33 30.08 -15.60
CA CYS A 219 -13.23 29.13 -15.76
C CYS A 219 -11.84 29.79 -15.70
N ASP A 220 -11.78 31.08 -15.45
CA ASP A 220 -10.55 31.87 -15.27
C ASP A 220 -10.18 32.07 -13.79
N GLY A 221 -10.52 31.09 -12.97
CA GLY A 221 -10.16 31.01 -11.55
C GLY A 221 -8.65 30.90 -11.32
N ASP A 222 -8.24 31.13 -10.09
CA ASP A 222 -6.84 31.03 -9.65
C ASP A 222 -6.53 29.71 -8.90
N GLY A 223 -7.49 28.78 -8.86
CA GLY A 223 -7.37 27.49 -8.19
C GLY A 223 -7.68 27.53 -6.69
N THR A 224 -8.15 28.66 -6.16
CA THR A 224 -8.70 28.70 -4.79
C THR A 224 -10.09 28.03 -4.74
N GLN A 225 -10.55 27.70 -3.54
CA GLN A 225 -11.89 27.12 -3.37
C GLN A 225 -13.01 28.08 -3.82
N GLU A 226 -12.79 29.40 -3.68
CA GLU A 226 -13.72 30.47 -4.08
C GLU A 226 -13.69 30.76 -5.59
N ALA A 227 -12.54 30.49 -6.24
CA ALA A 227 -12.31 30.69 -7.66
C ALA A 227 -11.61 29.48 -8.31
N PRO A 228 -12.25 28.28 -8.32
CA PRO A 228 -11.64 27.06 -8.81
C PRO A 228 -11.44 27.08 -10.32
N PHE A 229 -10.51 26.25 -10.81
CA PHE A 229 -10.40 25.93 -12.22
C PHE A 229 -11.62 25.11 -12.69
N CYS A 230 -11.92 25.13 -13.99
CA CYS A 230 -13.00 24.29 -14.55
C CYS A 230 -12.50 22.89 -15.00
N GLU A 231 -11.26 22.76 -15.39
CA GLU A 231 -10.67 21.51 -15.87
C GLU A 231 -9.44 21.14 -15.04
N ILE A 232 -9.20 19.83 -14.90
CA ILE A 232 -8.07 19.32 -14.10
C ILE A 232 -6.74 19.74 -14.73
N GLN A 233 -6.67 19.76 -16.08
CA GLN A 233 -5.46 20.16 -16.79
C GLN A 233 -5.03 21.60 -16.47
N ASP A 234 -5.97 22.51 -16.29
CA ASP A 234 -5.66 23.91 -15.96
C ASP A 234 -4.93 23.99 -14.60
N ALA A 235 -5.35 23.19 -13.62
CA ALA A 235 -4.67 23.09 -12.33
C ALA A 235 -3.28 22.49 -12.47
N ILE A 236 -3.14 21.37 -13.19
CA ILE A 236 -1.85 20.67 -13.38
C ILE A 236 -0.81 21.61 -14.02
N GLU A 237 -1.19 22.43 -14.99
CA GLU A 237 -0.28 23.38 -15.66
C GLU A 237 0.26 24.48 -14.75
N THR A 238 -0.37 24.72 -13.60
CA THR A 238 0.09 25.72 -12.62
C THR A 238 1.05 25.16 -11.57
N ILE A 239 1.17 23.81 -11.46
CA ILE A 239 2.01 23.18 -10.45
C ILE A 239 3.49 23.36 -10.81
N PRO A 240 4.29 23.99 -9.92
CA PRO A 240 5.72 24.04 -10.12
C PRO A 240 6.35 22.66 -10.04
N THR A 241 7.42 22.41 -10.79
CA THR A 241 8.20 21.17 -10.69
C THR A 241 8.72 20.96 -9.26
N ASP A 242 8.81 19.70 -8.85
CA ASP A 242 9.29 19.27 -7.52
C ASP A 242 8.49 19.82 -6.31
N THR A 243 7.31 20.41 -6.57
CA THR A 243 6.43 20.94 -5.52
C THR A 243 5.22 20.03 -5.35
N PRO A 244 5.12 19.28 -4.22
CA PRO A 244 3.96 18.42 -3.96
C PRO A 244 2.68 19.24 -3.80
N THR A 245 1.71 19.07 -4.69
CA THR A 245 0.46 19.83 -4.71
C THR A 245 -0.75 18.91 -4.80
N VAL A 246 -1.77 19.18 -3.97
CA VAL A 246 -3.09 18.50 -4.09
C VAL A 246 -3.95 19.23 -5.10
N VAL A 247 -4.55 18.48 -6.00
CA VAL A 247 -5.63 18.94 -6.91
C VAL A 247 -6.94 18.33 -6.45
N ARG A 248 -7.79 19.13 -5.78
CA ARG A 248 -9.11 18.72 -5.30
C ARG A 248 -10.13 18.85 -6.40
N VAL A 249 -10.65 17.72 -6.85
CA VAL A 249 -11.56 17.63 -8.00
C VAL A 249 -12.98 17.41 -7.50
N VAL A 250 -13.82 18.43 -7.57
CA VAL A 250 -15.19 18.36 -7.06
C VAL A 250 -16.01 17.35 -7.86
N ALA A 251 -16.53 16.34 -7.17
CA ALA A 251 -17.39 15.32 -7.75
C ALA A 251 -18.74 15.91 -8.15
N GLY A 252 -19.30 15.41 -9.25
CA GLY A 252 -20.60 15.90 -9.72
C GLY A 252 -21.16 15.03 -10.85
N PRO A 253 -22.39 15.33 -11.30
CA PRO A 253 -23.05 14.55 -12.36
C PRO A 253 -22.43 14.79 -13.76
N THR A 254 -21.56 15.76 -13.90
CA THR A 254 -20.91 16.10 -15.18
C THR A 254 -19.46 15.68 -15.13
N ALA A 255 -19.07 14.80 -16.04
CA ALA A 255 -17.69 14.32 -16.13
C ALA A 255 -16.73 15.41 -16.66
N TYR A 256 -15.50 15.36 -16.20
CA TYR A 256 -14.38 16.11 -16.78
C TYR A 256 -14.01 15.52 -18.14
N LYS A 257 -13.81 16.36 -19.15
CA LYS A 257 -13.68 15.93 -20.55
C LYS A 257 -12.32 16.27 -21.17
N THR A 258 -11.44 16.92 -20.45
CA THR A 258 -10.12 17.31 -20.93
C THR A 258 -9.10 16.24 -20.54
N LYS A 259 -8.24 15.86 -21.48
CA LYS A 259 -7.08 15.00 -21.22
C LYS A 259 -6.20 15.66 -20.16
N ILE A 260 -5.68 14.86 -19.26
CA ILE A 260 -4.74 15.29 -18.24
C ILE A 260 -3.33 14.86 -18.69
N ASP A 261 -2.42 15.82 -18.81
CA ASP A 261 -1.03 15.59 -19.18
C ASP A 261 -0.12 16.12 -18.06
N VAL A 262 0.48 15.20 -17.31
CA VAL A 262 1.37 15.52 -16.19
C VAL A 262 2.80 15.51 -16.71
N GLY A 263 3.39 16.69 -16.79
CA GLY A 263 4.75 16.90 -17.29
C GLY A 263 5.82 16.36 -16.34
N SER A 264 7.05 16.26 -16.83
CA SER A 264 8.19 15.75 -16.08
C SER A 264 8.43 16.52 -14.78
N ASN A 265 8.78 15.79 -13.72
CA ASN A 265 9.06 16.31 -12.36
C ASN A 265 7.86 17.02 -11.69
N VAL A 266 6.65 16.88 -12.20
CA VAL A 266 5.44 17.34 -11.50
C VAL A 266 5.05 16.30 -10.44
N ILE A 267 4.75 16.79 -9.22
CA ILE A 267 4.30 15.95 -8.09
C ILE A 267 2.89 16.39 -7.74
N ALA A 268 1.90 15.61 -8.15
CA ALA A 268 0.49 15.94 -7.97
C ALA A 268 -0.28 14.82 -7.25
N ALA A 269 -1.15 15.20 -6.31
CA ALA A 269 -2.18 14.33 -5.78
C ALA A 269 -3.54 14.79 -6.32
N ILE A 270 -4.17 14.02 -7.19
CA ILE A 270 -5.49 14.33 -7.77
C ILE A 270 -6.54 13.56 -6.96
N VAL A 271 -7.33 14.30 -6.19
CA VAL A 271 -8.23 13.73 -5.18
C VAL A 271 -9.68 14.17 -5.45
N GLY A 272 -10.59 13.21 -5.56
CA GLY A 272 -12.03 13.48 -5.65
C GLY A 272 -12.56 14.10 -4.35
N GLU A 273 -13.30 15.19 -4.46
CA GLU A 273 -13.91 15.90 -3.35
C GLU A 273 -15.42 15.74 -3.34
N GLY A 274 -15.99 15.28 -2.22
CA GLY A 274 -17.41 15.00 -2.11
C GLY A 274 -17.86 13.71 -2.81
N GLY A 275 -16.92 12.81 -3.11
CA GLY A 275 -17.09 11.50 -3.74
C GLY A 275 -16.18 11.32 -4.96
N ALA A 276 -16.35 10.22 -5.68
CA ALA A 276 -15.52 9.92 -6.84
C ALA A 276 -15.85 10.82 -8.04
N ALA A 277 -14.86 11.64 -8.45
CA ALA A 277 -14.98 12.50 -9.62
C ALA A 277 -14.80 11.71 -10.92
N THR A 278 -15.67 11.95 -11.91
CA THR A 278 -15.67 11.20 -13.17
C THR A 278 -14.87 11.93 -14.24
N ILE A 279 -13.93 11.22 -14.86
CA ILE A 279 -13.11 11.63 -15.99
C ILE A 279 -13.50 10.78 -17.19
N ASP A 280 -14.02 11.39 -18.26
CA ASP A 280 -14.53 10.71 -19.45
C ASP A 280 -14.01 11.41 -20.71
N VAL A 281 -12.95 10.85 -21.28
CA VAL A 281 -12.20 11.42 -22.40
C VAL A 281 -12.08 10.37 -23.51
N ASP A 282 -12.24 10.79 -24.77
CA ASP A 282 -12.23 9.93 -25.97
C ASP A 282 -10.82 9.47 -26.41
N VAL A 283 -9.78 9.95 -25.73
CA VAL A 283 -8.36 9.57 -25.92
C VAL A 283 -7.82 9.03 -24.60
N ASP A 284 -6.50 8.86 -24.47
CA ASP A 284 -5.88 8.59 -23.19
C ASP A 284 -6.26 9.66 -22.17
N ALA A 285 -6.83 9.25 -21.04
CA ALA A 285 -7.40 10.22 -20.11
C ALA A 285 -6.33 10.89 -19.24
N LEU A 286 -5.34 10.13 -18.79
CA LEU A 286 -4.20 10.63 -18.04
C LEU A 286 -2.90 10.12 -18.66
N LEU A 287 -1.99 11.03 -18.96
CA LEU A 287 -0.61 10.76 -19.35
C LEU A 287 0.33 11.25 -18.24
N VAL A 288 1.19 10.37 -17.73
CA VAL A 288 2.19 10.69 -16.72
C VAL A 288 3.57 10.46 -17.31
N ASN A 289 4.33 11.54 -17.45
CA ASN A 289 5.60 11.55 -18.16
C ASN A 289 6.80 11.43 -17.21
N ASP A 290 7.98 11.23 -17.79
CA ASP A 290 9.25 10.96 -17.12
C ASP A 290 9.44 11.73 -15.79
N ASP A 291 9.81 11.01 -14.74
CA ASP A 291 10.09 11.51 -13.39
C ASP A 291 8.91 12.22 -12.68
N ALA A 292 7.70 12.24 -13.28
CA ALA A 292 6.51 12.72 -12.60
C ALA A 292 6.02 11.72 -11.53
N ARG A 293 5.33 12.23 -10.50
CA ARG A 293 4.70 11.43 -9.46
C ARG A 293 3.25 11.81 -9.29
N VAL A 294 2.36 10.87 -9.51
CA VAL A 294 0.92 11.12 -9.46
C VAL A 294 0.24 10.18 -8.49
N TYR A 295 -0.49 10.75 -7.53
CA TYR A 295 -1.35 10.04 -6.59
C TYR A 295 -2.79 10.30 -6.98
N LEU A 296 -3.55 9.25 -7.25
CA LEU A 296 -4.95 9.29 -7.65
C LEU A 296 -5.81 8.73 -6.52
N LYS A 297 -6.82 9.48 -6.10
CA LYS A 297 -7.75 9.02 -5.07
C LYS A 297 -9.17 9.42 -5.39
N ASP A 298 -10.14 8.53 -5.15
CA ASP A 298 -11.57 8.78 -5.33
C ASP A 298 -11.89 9.35 -6.73
N LEU A 299 -11.42 8.67 -7.78
CA LEU A 299 -11.62 9.05 -9.18
C LEU A 299 -12.24 7.90 -9.97
N ARG A 300 -12.93 8.25 -11.07
CA ARG A 300 -13.46 7.29 -12.05
C ARG A 300 -12.99 7.67 -13.45
N PHE A 301 -12.20 6.81 -14.07
CA PHE A 301 -11.81 6.90 -15.47
C PHE A 301 -12.76 6.04 -16.31
N VAL A 302 -13.69 6.67 -17.00
CA VAL A 302 -14.75 6.00 -17.76
C VAL A 302 -14.59 6.28 -19.24
N GLY A 303 -14.76 5.27 -20.10
CA GLY A 303 -14.85 5.45 -21.55
C GLY A 303 -16.29 5.33 -22.00
N THR A 304 -16.91 6.43 -22.44
CA THR A 304 -18.27 6.41 -23.01
C THR A 304 -18.31 6.35 -24.52
N SER A 305 -17.14 6.44 -25.16
CA SER A 305 -16.95 6.44 -26.62
C SER A 305 -16.25 5.16 -27.06
N MET A 306 -16.62 4.63 -28.25
CA MET A 306 -15.92 3.51 -28.89
C MET A 306 -14.49 3.87 -29.37
N SER A 307 -14.00 5.04 -29.09
CA SER A 307 -12.63 5.48 -29.33
C SER A 307 -11.89 5.90 -28.06
N ALA A 308 -12.43 5.55 -26.90
CA ALA A 308 -11.78 5.84 -25.62
C ALA A 308 -10.41 5.16 -25.55
N GLY A 309 -9.35 5.94 -25.40
CA GLY A 309 -7.97 5.47 -25.21
C GLY A 309 -7.76 4.84 -23.84
N ASN A 310 -6.53 4.76 -23.38
CA ASN A 310 -6.19 4.24 -22.07
C ASN A 310 -6.78 5.12 -20.94
N GLY A 311 -7.01 4.54 -19.77
CA GLY A 311 -7.34 5.31 -18.58
C GLY A 311 -6.11 6.09 -18.08
N VAL A 312 -5.01 5.37 -17.88
CA VAL A 312 -3.71 5.93 -17.52
C VAL A 312 -2.63 5.37 -18.45
N VAL A 313 -1.78 6.24 -18.96
CA VAL A 313 -0.51 5.91 -19.60
C VAL A 313 0.59 6.45 -18.71
N CYS A 314 1.46 5.58 -18.23
CA CYS A 314 2.60 5.93 -17.39
C CYS A 314 3.90 5.63 -18.15
N LEU A 315 4.79 6.64 -18.24
CA LEU A 315 6.06 6.55 -18.96
C LEU A 315 7.22 6.96 -18.03
N ASN A 316 8.01 5.98 -17.54
CA ASN A 316 9.16 6.18 -16.64
C ASN A 316 8.84 7.10 -15.43
N ALA A 317 7.70 6.90 -14.79
CA ALA A 317 7.14 7.77 -13.77
C ALA A 317 6.63 6.95 -12.57
N GLU A 318 6.05 7.62 -11.59
CA GLU A 318 5.39 6.97 -10.45
C GLU A 318 3.88 7.26 -10.49
N VAL A 319 3.06 6.21 -10.43
CA VAL A 319 1.60 6.33 -10.33
C VAL A 319 1.09 5.47 -9.18
N TRP A 320 0.30 6.09 -8.31
CA TRP A 320 -0.32 5.45 -7.17
C TRP A 320 -1.82 5.68 -7.23
N THR A 321 -2.60 4.64 -7.10
CA THR A 321 -4.07 4.73 -7.09
C THR A 321 -4.62 4.21 -5.77
N ASP A 322 -5.61 4.88 -5.22
CA ASP A 322 -6.36 4.45 -4.05
C ASP A 322 -7.85 4.78 -4.21
N SER A 323 -8.72 3.80 -4.16
CA SER A 323 -10.17 3.95 -4.40
C SER A 323 -10.48 4.55 -5.80
N VAL A 324 -9.78 4.05 -6.84
CA VAL A 324 -9.95 4.51 -8.22
C VAL A 324 -10.63 3.44 -9.06
N GLU A 325 -11.60 3.86 -9.90
CA GLU A 325 -12.28 2.99 -10.85
C GLU A 325 -11.81 3.27 -12.29
N PHE A 326 -11.55 2.20 -13.05
CA PHE A 326 -11.25 2.24 -14.47
C PHE A 326 -12.24 1.35 -15.21
N SER A 327 -13.05 1.92 -16.11
CA SER A 327 -14.07 1.14 -16.81
C SER A 327 -14.35 1.62 -18.22
N SER A 328 -14.79 0.68 -19.06
CA SER A 328 -15.28 0.93 -20.42
C SER A 328 -14.24 1.60 -21.33
N ARG A 329 -12.94 1.35 -21.09
CA ARG A 329 -11.86 1.84 -21.96
C ARG A 329 -11.69 0.87 -23.13
N GLU A 330 -11.74 1.38 -24.37
CA GLU A 330 -11.53 0.56 -25.58
C GLU A 330 -10.07 0.17 -25.78
N SER A 331 -9.14 0.90 -25.19
CA SER A 331 -7.74 0.52 -24.97
C SER A 331 -7.55 -0.08 -23.57
N VAL A 332 -6.32 -0.40 -23.19
CA VAL A 332 -5.98 -0.91 -21.86
C VAL A 332 -6.31 0.15 -20.79
N ALA A 333 -6.86 -0.27 -19.66
CA ALA A 333 -7.21 0.68 -18.61
C ALA A 333 -5.97 1.39 -18.03
N ILE A 334 -4.89 0.61 -17.76
CA ILE A 334 -3.62 1.15 -17.26
C ILE A 334 -2.49 0.56 -18.11
N ASP A 335 -1.73 1.41 -18.81
CA ASP A 335 -0.54 1.06 -19.59
C ASP A 335 0.70 1.68 -18.94
N ALA A 336 1.54 0.86 -18.31
CA ALA A 336 2.70 1.29 -17.53
C ALA A 336 4.00 0.81 -18.17
N ILE A 337 4.86 1.75 -18.58
CA ILE A 337 6.14 1.49 -19.24
C ILE A 337 7.27 2.11 -18.41
N GLY A 338 8.09 1.28 -17.77
CA GLY A 338 9.21 1.72 -16.93
C GLY A 338 8.78 2.37 -15.61
N CYS A 339 7.57 2.12 -15.13
CA CYS A 339 6.96 2.84 -14.02
C CYS A 339 7.07 2.13 -12.68
N THR A 340 7.06 2.92 -11.60
CA THR A 340 6.65 2.45 -10.28
C THR A 340 5.14 2.63 -10.18
N LEU A 341 4.40 1.52 -10.11
CA LEU A 341 2.96 1.51 -10.07
C LEU A 341 2.45 0.86 -8.79
N GLN A 342 1.60 1.55 -8.05
CA GLN A 342 0.89 0.97 -6.91
C GLN A 342 -0.62 1.16 -7.09
N ILE A 343 -1.37 0.06 -7.05
CA ILE A 343 -2.82 0.04 -7.19
C ILE A 343 -3.42 -0.54 -5.91
N ARG A 344 -4.17 0.29 -5.19
CA ARG A 344 -4.81 -0.07 -3.92
C ARG A 344 -6.29 0.16 -3.98
N ARG A 345 -7.08 -0.68 -3.30
CA ARG A 345 -8.54 -0.51 -3.12
C ARG A 345 -9.24 -0.01 -4.38
N SER A 346 -8.76 -0.47 -5.53
CA SER A 346 -9.17 0.05 -6.82
C SER A 346 -9.94 -1.00 -7.62
N ARG A 347 -10.61 -0.56 -8.66
CA ARG A 347 -11.40 -1.44 -9.52
C ARG A 347 -11.08 -1.18 -10.99
N VAL A 348 -10.57 -2.21 -11.65
CA VAL A 348 -10.30 -2.21 -13.10
C VAL A 348 -11.25 -3.19 -13.75
N TYR A 349 -12.29 -2.70 -14.42
CA TYR A 349 -13.35 -3.59 -14.87
C TYR A 349 -14.01 -3.17 -16.18
N ALA A 350 -14.49 -4.18 -16.92
CA ALA A 350 -15.24 -3.99 -18.16
C ALA A 350 -14.52 -3.07 -19.15
N ASN A 351 -13.19 -3.21 -19.30
CA ASN A 351 -12.39 -2.50 -20.29
C ASN A 351 -12.14 -3.44 -21.48
N PRO A 352 -12.78 -3.21 -22.64
CA PRO A 352 -12.64 -4.10 -23.80
C PRO A 352 -11.21 -4.26 -24.31
N GLY A 353 -10.36 -3.25 -24.16
CA GLY A 353 -8.96 -3.29 -24.59
C GLY A 353 -8.01 -4.01 -23.63
N GLY A 354 -8.45 -4.29 -22.40
CA GLY A 354 -7.65 -4.95 -21.38
C GLY A 354 -7.62 -4.20 -20.05
N GLY A 355 -7.14 -4.86 -19.01
CA GLY A 355 -7.06 -4.29 -17.67
C GLY A 355 -5.75 -3.52 -17.44
N ILE A 356 -4.70 -4.21 -17.02
CA ILE A 356 -3.42 -3.61 -16.61
C ILE A 356 -2.31 -4.21 -17.46
N LYS A 357 -1.53 -3.36 -18.13
CA LYS A 357 -0.34 -3.75 -18.88
C LYS A 357 0.90 -3.14 -18.25
N ILE A 358 1.93 -3.98 -18.06
CA ILE A 358 3.17 -3.62 -17.38
C ILE A 358 4.34 -4.00 -18.28
N ASP A 359 5.13 -3.01 -18.70
CA ASP A 359 6.40 -3.21 -19.41
C ASP A 359 7.52 -2.50 -18.64
N LYS A 360 8.32 -3.25 -17.92
CA LYS A 360 9.39 -2.79 -17.01
C LYS A 360 8.88 -2.10 -15.75
N GLY A 361 9.81 -1.81 -14.84
CA GLY A 361 9.53 -1.15 -13.57
C GLY A 361 9.01 -2.12 -12.51
N THR A 362 8.40 -1.56 -11.46
CA THR A 362 7.89 -2.30 -10.31
C THR A 362 6.41 -2.01 -10.10
N THR A 363 5.61 -3.04 -9.92
CA THR A 363 4.17 -2.90 -9.71
C THR A 363 3.72 -3.65 -8.47
N ARG A 364 2.93 -2.98 -7.62
CA ARG A 364 2.21 -3.60 -6.51
C ARG A 364 0.71 -3.42 -6.70
N ILE A 365 -0.04 -4.51 -6.64
CA ILE A 365 -1.51 -4.52 -6.72
C ILE A 365 -2.04 -5.13 -5.43
N GLU A 366 -2.83 -4.37 -4.69
CA GLU A 366 -3.38 -4.81 -3.40
C GLU A 366 -4.83 -4.41 -3.21
N ASN A 367 -5.62 -5.26 -2.56
CA ASN A 367 -7.05 -5.04 -2.30
C ASN A 367 -7.80 -4.54 -3.54
N THR A 368 -7.56 -5.15 -4.70
CA THR A 368 -8.01 -4.61 -5.98
C THR A 368 -8.80 -5.66 -6.78
N PHE A 369 -9.90 -5.22 -7.36
CA PHE A 369 -10.68 -6.01 -8.32
C PHE A 369 -10.20 -5.75 -9.74
N VAL A 370 -9.79 -6.81 -10.46
CA VAL A 370 -9.45 -6.77 -11.89
C VAL A 370 -10.39 -7.73 -12.61
N THR A 371 -11.50 -7.20 -13.14
CA THR A 371 -12.64 -8.06 -13.50
C THR A 371 -13.25 -7.72 -14.85
N SER A 372 -13.60 -8.75 -15.62
CA SER A 372 -14.34 -8.58 -16.89
C SER A 372 -13.62 -7.67 -17.90
N ASN A 373 -12.29 -7.66 -17.90
CA ASN A 373 -11.48 -6.90 -18.85
C ASN A 373 -11.13 -7.74 -20.08
N GLY A 374 -10.77 -7.06 -21.18
CA GLY A 374 -10.42 -7.67 -22.44
C GLY A 374 -11.63 -8.16 -23.24
N GLY A 375 -11.37 -8.84 -24.36
CA GLY A 375 -12.40 -9.35 -25.27
C GLY A 375 -11.80 -10.20 -26.37
N ASN A 376 -12.64 -10.76 -27.22
CA ASN A 376 -12.25 -11.71 -28.28
C ASN A 376 -11.23 -11.17 -29.32
N PHE A 377 -10.86 -9.91 -29.24
CA PHE A 377 -9.88 -9.28 -30.13
C PHE A 377 -8.79 -8.53 -29.35
N SER A 378 -8.82 -8.61 -28.02
CA SER A 378 -7.80 -8.01 -27.16
C SER A 378 -6.67 -8.99 -26.91
N GLN A 379 -5.43 -8.51 -27.00
CA GLN A 379 -4.25 -9.27 -26.58
C GLN A 379 -4.04 -9.18 -25.08
N ASP A 380 -4.66 -8.20 -24.43
CA ASP A 380 -4.53 -7.92 -23.00
C ASP A 380 -5.86 -8.29 -22.30
N GLY A 381 -5.79 -9.22 -21.35
CA GLY A 381 -6.93 -9.62 -20.52
C GLY A 381 -6.98 -8.85 -19.21
N GLY A 382 -6.86 -9.55 -18.07
CA GLY A 382 -6.83 -8.92 -16.75
C GLY A 382 -5.55 -8.16 -16.48
N ILE A 383 -4.44 -8.89 -16.32
CA ILE A 383 -3.10 -8.35 -16.09
C ILE A 383 -2.14 -8.97 -17.10
N HIS A 384 -1.44 -8.12 -17.83
CA HIS A 384 -0.40 -8.52 -18.79
C HIS A 384 0.95 -7.95 -18.37
N VAL A 385 1.88 -8.81 -17.98
CA VAL A 385 3.26 -8.48 -17.61
C VAL A 385 4.17 -8.77 -18.79
N VAL A 386 4.47 -7.76 -19.58
CA VAL A 386 5.44 -7.88 -20.67
C VAL A 386 6.84 -8.08 -20.09
N SER A 387 7.21 -7.27 -19.10
CA SER A 387 8.43 -7.41 -18.31
C SER A 387 8.32 -6.63 -17.00
N GLY A 388 9.29 -6.79 -16.06
CA GLY A 388 9.35 -6.07 -14.80
C GLY A 388 9.01 -6.94 -13.58
N GLU A 389 8.88 -6.31 -12.41
CA GLU A 389 8.58 -6.97 -11.15
C GLU A 389 7.14 -6.67 -10.72
N VAL A 390 6.36 -7.69 -10.40
CA VAL A 390 4.96 -7.54 -10.03
C VAL A 390 4.63 -8.30 -8.75
N ASN A 391 4.07 -7.59 -7.78
CA ASN A 391 3.60 -8.16 -6.52
C ASN A 391 2.08 -7.97 -6.41
N ILE A 392 1.34 -9.08 -6.43
CA ILE A 392 -0.12 -9.11 -6.32
C ILE A 392 -0.48 -9.68 -4.95
N VAL A 393 -1.17 -8.86 -4.14
CA VAL A 393 -1.55 -9.22 -2.76
C VAL A 393 -3.01 -8.88 -2.53
N TYR A 394 -3.82 -9.82 -2.07
CA TYR A 394 -5.25 -9.60 -1.82
C TYR A 394 -5.98 -9.05 -3.05
N ALA A 395 -5.78 -9.64 -4.20
CA ALA A 395 -6.49 -9.25 -5.43
C ALA A 395 -7.55 -10.28 -5.83
N THR A 396 -8.65 -9.80 -6.42
CA THR A 396 -9.66 -10.64 -7.07
C THR A 396 -9.60 -10.39 -8.57
N ILE A 397 -9.04 -11.35 -9.31
CA ILE A 397 -8.81 -11.31 -10.76
C ILE A 397 -9.71 -12.34 -11.40
N ILE A 398 -10.85 -11.91 -11.97
CA ILE A 398 -11.90 -12.85 -12.36
C ILE A 398 -12.69 -12.38 -13.59
N GLY A 399 -13.08 -13.35 -14.44
CA GLY A 399 -13.97 -13.07 -15.57
C GLY A 399 -13.33 -12.25 -16.68
N ASN A 400 -12.01 -12.12 -16.69
CA ASN A 400 -11.28 -11.46 -17.77
C ASN A 400 -11.21 -12.39 -19.01
N ASN A 401 -11.03 -11.82 -20.19
CA ASN A 401 -10.98 -12.54 -21.45
C ASN A 401 -9.88 -11.98 -22.36
N SER A 402 -9.17 -12.85 -23.06
CA SER A 402 -8.09 -12.46 -23.97
C SER A 402 -8.09 -13.37 -25.20
N ASP A 403 -7.70 -12.83 -26.34
CA ASP A 403 -7.39 -13.61 -27.55
C ASP A 403 -5.93 -14.12 -27.56
N ALA A 404 -5.19 -13.82 -26.50
CA ALA A 404 -3.82 -14.27 -26.29
C ALA A 404 -3.73 -15.62 -25.51
N THR A 405 -2.67 -15.82 -24.75
CA THR A 405 -2.39 -17.11 -24.09
C THR A 405 -3.09 -17.30 -22.75
N ALA A 406 -3.49 -16.22 -22.08
CA ALA A 406 -4.18 -16.28 -20.80
C ALA A 406 -5.14 -15.11 -20.56
N ASP A 407 -6.25 -15.42 -19.89
CA ASP A 407 -7.32 -14.46 -19.64
C ASP A 407 -7.01 -13.51 -18.48
N SER A 408 -6.48 -14.01 -17.37
CA SER A 408 -6.39 -13.27 -16.12
C SER A 408 -5.00 -12.77 -15.75
N LEU A 409 -3.97 -13.60 -15.94
CA LEU A 409 -2.57 -13.23 -15.72
C LEU A 409 -1.70 -13.81 -16.84
N GLN A 410 -1.17 -12.95 -17.67
CA GLN A 410 -0.23 -13.28 -18.74
C GLN A 410 1.13 -12.67 -18.46
N CYS A 411 2.21 -13.43 -18.73
CA CYS A 411 3.58 -12.92 -18.64
C CYS A 411 4.35 -13.34 -19.90
N ASP A 412 5.11 -12.41 -20.50
CA ASP A 412 5.95 -12.69 -21.66
C ASP A 412 7.40 -12.98 -21.24
N ASP A 413 8.06 -12.00 -20.61
CA ASP A 413 9.44 -12.11 -20.07
C ASP A 413 9.51 -11.41 -18.70
N PRO A 414 8.80 -11.92 -17.70
CA PRO A 414 8.74 -11.27 -16.40
C PRO A 414 10.07 -11.39 -15.65
N GLY A 415 10.36 -10.39 -14.81
CA GLY A 415 11.35 -10.52 -13.76
C GLY A 415 10.83 -11.43 -12.64
N THR A 416 10.34 -10.84 -11.57
CA THR A 416 9.70 -11.58 -10.46
C THR A 416 8.21 -11.27 -10.43
N VAL A 417 7.37 -12.31 -10.52
CA VAL A 417 5.92 -12.18 -10.30
C VAL A 417 5.53 -12.99 -9.08
N THR A 418 4.94 -12.32 -8.09
CA THR A 418 4.40 -12.97 -6.89
C THR A 418 2.91 -12.76 -6.79
N VAL A 419 2.19 -13.82 -6.39
CA VAL A 419 0.73 -13.80 -6.20
C VAL A 419 0.42 -14.38 -4.84
N ARG A 420 -0.14 -13.58 -3.94
CA ARG A 420 -0.44 -14.00 -2.58
C ARG A 420 -1.81 -13.52 -2.11
N ASN A 421 -2.50 -14.38 -1.36
CA ASN A 421 -3.83 -14.07 -0.84
C ASN A 421 -4.81 -13.64 -1.95
N ALA A 422 -4.74 -14.28 -3.12
CA ALA A 422 -5.48 -13.84 -4.31
C ALA A 422 -6.54 -14.86 -4.75
N VAL A 423 -7.55 -14.36 -5.46
CA VAL A 423 -8.58 -15.14 -6.16
C VAL A 423 -8.36 -14.93 -7.66
N VAL A 424 -7.95 -15.98 -8.41
CA VAL A 424 -7.58 -15.84 -9.83
C VAL A 424 -8.33 -16.87 -10.69
N PHE A 425 -9.27 -16.40 -11.51
CA PHE A 425 -10.10 -17.23 -12.38
C PHE A 425 -10.26 -16.60 -13.77
N GLY A 426 -10.16 -17.40 -14.82
CA GLY A 426 -10.49 -17.00 -16.20
C GLY A 426 -12.00 -16.96 -16.46
N GLN A 427 -12.39 -16.44 -17.62
CA GLN A 427 -13.79 -16.42 -18.05
C GLN A 427 -14.17 -17.70 -18.80
N SER A 428 -13.25 -18.30 -19.53
CA SER A 428 -13.49 -19.40 -20.46
C SER A 428 -12.69 -20.65 -20.08
N GLN A 429 -12.80 -21.70 -20.89
CA GLN A 429 -11.93 -22.88 -20.77
C GLN A 429 -10.48 -22.62 -21.26
N ALA A 430 -10.17 -21.37 -21.60
CA ALA A 430 -8.82 -20.91 -21.87
C ALA A 430 -7.98 -20.93 -20.57
N THR A 431 -6.69 -20.88 -20.72
CA THR A 431 -5.77 -20.79 -19.59
C THR A 431 -5.97 -19.46 -18.87
N SER A 432 -6.35 -19.48 -17.59
CA SER A 432 -6.49 -18.24 -16.80
C SER A 432 -5.14 -17.58 -16.51
N VAL A 433 -4.08 -18.40 -16.42
CA VAL A 433 -2.73 -17.95 -16.13
C VAL A 433 -1.74 -18.55 -17.11
N SER A 434 -0.87 -17.72 -17.68
CA SER A 434 0.31 -18.11 -18.46
C SER A 434 1.47 -17.23 -18.01
N CYS A 435 2.20 -17.67 -16.98
CA CYS A 435 3.25 -16.90 -16.36
C CYS A 435 4.32 -17.84 -15.80
N ASP A 436 5.40 -18.04 -16.56
CA ASP A 436 6.48 -18.93 -16.14
C ASP A 436 7.24 -18.34 -14.95
N GLY A 437 7.53 -19.16 -13.95
CA GLY A 437 8.29 -18.75 -12.77
C GLY A 437 7.50 -17.92 -11.76
N VAL A 438 6.17 -17.78 -11.91
CA VAL A 438 5.35 -17.11 -10.90
C VAL A 438 5.39 -17.86 -9.56
N VAL A 439 5.54 -17.11 -8.47
CA VAL A 439 5.50 -17.66 -7.11
C VAL A 439 4.14 -17.33 -6.49
N ALA A 440 3.36 -18.37 -6.18
CA ALA A 440 2.05 -18.20 -5.57
C ALA A 440 1.99 -18.77 -4.16
N SER A 441 1.18 -18.15 -3.28
CA SER A 441 0.84 -18.71 -1.96
C SER A 441 -0.53 -18.24 -1.49
N ASP A 442 -1.15 -19.01 -0.58
CA ASP A 442 -2.35 -18.64 0.16
C ASP A 442 -3.49 -18.15 -0.76
N SER A 443 -3.67 -18.79 -1.91
CA SER A 443 -4.52 -18.31 -3.00
C SER A 443 -5.44 -19.40 -3.55
N ILE A 444 -6.55 -18.99 -4.19
CA ILE A 444 -7.46 -19.89 -4.91
C ILE A 444 -7.47 -19.57 -6.40
N VAL A 445 -7.33 -20.59 -7.23
CA VAL A 445 -7.11 -20.43 -8.67
C VAL A 445 -7.83 -21.53 -9.46
N ASP A 446 -8.08 -21.31 -10.76
CA ASP A 446 -8.58 -22.36 -11.67
C ASP A 446 -7.49 -22.99 -12.55
N SER A 447 -6.25 -22.59 -12.36
CA SER A 447 -5.12 -23.02 -13.17
C SER A 447 -4.07 -23.77 -12.36
N MET A 448 -3.66 -24.93 -12.84
CA MET A 448 -2.53 -25.67 -12.26
C MET A 448 -1.16 -25.01 -12.56
N GLN A 449 -1.13 -23.94 -13.33
CA GLN A 449 0.13 -23.19 -13.58
C GLN A 449 0.52 -22.30 -12.41
N LEU A 450 -0.46 -21.86 -11.59
CA LEU A 450 -0.19 -21.24 -10.31
C LEU A 450 -0.05 -22.34 -9.24
N THR A 451 1.17 -22.68 -8.90
CA THR A 451 1.48 -23.65 -7.84
C THR A 451 2.28 -22.98 -6.75
N GLY A 452 2.11 -23.44 -5.52
CA GLY A 452 2.83 -22.88 -4.36
C GLY A 452 2.26 -23.37 -3.04
N ASP A 453 2.70 -22.76 -1.97
CA ASP A 453 2.26 -23.12 -0.62
C ASP A 453 0.81 -22.66 -0.39
N ASN A 454 -0.04 -23.57 0.09
CA ASN A 454 -1.45 -23.30 0.40
C ASN A 454 -2.24 -22.71 -0.79
N VAL A 455 -1.96 -23.18 -2.02
CA VAL A 455 -2.72 -22.83 -3.22
C VAL A 455 -3.81 -23.87 -3.45
N THR A 456 -5.07 -23.41 -3.49
CA THR A 456 -6.24 -24.26 -3.76
C THR A 456 -6.62 -24.13 -5.23
N VAL A 457 -6.82 -25.28 -5.92
CA VAL A 457 -7.27 -25.29 -7.32
C VAL A 457 -8.73 -25.69 -7.39
N GLU A 458 -9.56 -24.81 -7.94
CA GLU A 458 -10.99 -25.05 -8.20
C GLU A 458 -11.26 -24.90 -9.70
N PRO A 459 -12.09 -25.75 -10.32
CA PRO A 459 -12.24 -25.80 -11.78
C PRO A 459 -12.89 -24.55 -12.38
N ALA A 460 -13.65 -23.78 -11.60
CA ALA A 460 -14.27 -22.52 -12.00
C ALA A 460 -14.77 -21.73 -10.80
N ALA A 461 -14.78 -20.41 -10.91
CA ALA A 461 -15.43 -19.55 -9.93
C ALA A 461 -16.94 -19.78 -9.92
N GLN A 462 -17.53 -19.89 -8.75
CA GLN A 462 -18.98 -20.05 -8.59
C GLN A 462 -19.63 -18.69 -8.28
N SER A 463 -20.67 -18.36 -9.03
CA SER A 463 -21.42 -17.10 -8.79
C SER A 463 -22.00 -17.00 -7.37
N ALA A 464 -22.21 -18.16 -6.71
CA ALA A 464 -22.68 -18.21 -5.32
C ALA A 464 -21.69 -17.66 -4.29
N TRP A 465 -20.40 -17.56 -4.63
CA TRP A 465 -19.37 -17.01 -3.76
C TRP A 465 -19.40 -15.48 -3.66
N PHE A 466 -20.06 -14.81 -4.62
CA PHE A 466 -20.05 -13.37 -4.77
C PHE A 466 -21.45 -12.76 -4.70
N THR A 467 -21.52 -11.50 -4.32
CA THR A 467 -22.78 -10.77 -4.11
C THR A 467 -23.56 -10.59 -5.40
N GLY A 468 -22.90 -10.27 -6.49
CA GLY A 468 -23.52 -10.01 -7.78
C GLY A 468 -22.59 -10.30 -8.98
N ALA A 469 -21.99 -11.48 -9.04
CA ALA A 469 -21.05 -11.84 -10.11
C ALA A 469 -21.57 -11.56 -11.53
N ALA A 470 -22.90 -11.76 -11.76
CA ALA A 470 -23.52 -11.47 -13.06
C ALA A 470 -23.58 -9.97 -13.42
N SER A 471 -23.51 -9.09 -12.42
CA SER A 471 -23.44 -7.62 -12.57
C SER A 471 -22.04 -7.07 -12.38
N GLY A 472 -21.02 -7.94 -12.25
CA GLY A 472 -19.65 -7.53 -12.01
C GLY A 472 -19.34 -7.15 -10.56
N ASP A 473 -20.24 -7.47 -9.63
CA ASP A 473 -20.02 -7.30 -8.19
C ASP A 473 -19.42 -8.57 -7.61
N PHE A 474 -18.13 -8.52 -7.32
CA PHE A 474 -17.35 -9.65 -6.81
C PHE A 474 -17.01 -9.52 -5.32
N HIS A 475 -17.79 -8.73 -4.54
CA HIS A 475 -17.72 -8.77 -3.09
C HIS A 475 -18.13 -10.15 -2.58
N VAL A 476 -17.42 -10.63 -1.57
CA VAL A 476 -17.55 -12.03 -1.10
C VAL A 476 -18.85 -12.27 -0.35
N LYS A 477 -19.29 -13.53 -0.33
CA LYS A 477 -20.39 -14.02 0.48
C LYS A 477 -19.94 -15.04 1.50
N ALA A 478 -20.72 -15.15 2.57
CA ALA A 478 -20.54 -16.21 3.54
C ALA A 478 -20.61 -17.60 2.88
N GLY A 479 -19.63 -18.46 3.20
CA GLY A 479 -19.50 -19.80 2.64
C GLY A 479 -18.67 -19.89 1.36
N ALA A 480 -18.04 -18.81 0.91
CA ALA A 480 -17.01 -18.88 -0.12
C ALA A 480 -15.80 -19.68 0.38
N PRO A 481 -15.15 -20.52 -0.49
CA PRO A 481 -14.13 -21.48 -0.04
C PRO A 481 -12.78 -20.83 0.29
N PHE A 482 -12.63 -19.55 0.09
CA PHE A 482 -11.40 -18.80 0.34
C PHE A 482 -11.40 -18.01 1.66
N ALA A 483 -12.42 -18.23 2.52
CA ALA A 483 -12.37 -17.83 3.92
C ALA A 483 -11.23 -18.56 4.63
N GLU A 484 -10.42 -17.85 5.43
CA GLU A 484 -9.26 -18.40 6.16
C GLU A 484 -8.17 -19.05 5.28
N LEU A 485 -8.25 -18.92 3.95
CA LEU A 485 -7.23 -19.40 3.03
C LEU A 485 -6.01 -18.46 3.03
N GLY A 486 -6.26 -17.15 3.05
CA GLY A 486 -5.22 -16.14 3.13
C GLY A 486 -4.45 -16.18 4.45
N ARG A 487 -3.27 -15.58 4.42
CA ARG A 487 -2.40 -15.38 5.60
C ARG A 487 -1.88 -13.96 5.60
N TRP A 488 -2.34 -13.19 6.58
CA TRP A 488 -1.85 -11.82 6.74
C TRP A 488 -0.38 -11.85 7.19
N ARG A 489 0.44 -10.96 6.64
CA ARG A 489 1.85 -10.84 7.00
C ARG A 489 2.17 -9.39 7.34
N THR A 490 3.14 -9.19 8.22
CA THR A 490 3.64 -7.85 8.54
C THR A 490 4.00 -7.08 7.26
N GLY A 491 3.40 -5.89 7.08
CA GLY A 491 3.51 -5.08 5.87
C GLY A 491 2.41 -5.31 4.82
N ASP A 492 1.45 -6.22 5.11
CA ASP A 492 0.21 -6.32 4.33
C ASP A 492 -0.74 -5.17 4.66
N PRO A 493 -1.73 -4.89 3.77
CA PRO A 493 -2.76 -3.90 4.05
C PRO A 493 -3.48 -4.18 5.37
N ALA A 494 -3.69 -3.13 6.16
CA ALA A 494 -4.43 -3.22 7.43
C ALA A 494 -5.95 -3.28 7.24
N ILE A 495 -6.43 -2.89 6.07
CA ILE A 495 -7.86 -2.89 5.69
C ILE A 495 -8.02 -3.53 4.32
N ASP A 496 -9.20 -3.99 3.99
CA ASP A 496 -9.55 -4.56 2.69
C ASP A 496 -10.02 -3.49 1.67
N TYR A 497 -10.72 -3.90 0.61
CA TYR A 497 -11.24 -3.01 -0.43
C TYR A 497 -12.27 -2.01 0.12
N ASP A 498 -13.19 -2.45 0.97
CA ASP A 498 -14.27 -1.63 1.54
C ASP A 498 -13.83 -0.85 2.79
N GLY A 499 -12.65 -1.13 3.32
CA GLY A 499 -12.10 -0.53 4.54
C GLY A 499 -12.34 -1.38 5.79
N ASP A 500 -12.82 -2.61 5.65
CA ASP A 500 -12.94 -3.54 6.77
C ASP A 500 -11.56 -3.98 7.28
N PRO A 501 -11.33 -4.02 8.60
CA PRO A 501 -10.01 -4.29 9.15
C PRO A 501 -9.56 -5.72 8.87
N ARG A 502 -8.34 -5.89 8.37
CA ARG A 502 -7.63 -7.17 8.26
C ARG A 502 -6.92 -7.50 9.57
N PRO A 503 -6.47 -8.76 9.76
CA PRO A 503 -5.64 -9.10 10.91
C PRO A 503 -4.40 -8.21 11.01
N ASP A 504 -3.88 -8.08 12.24
CA ASP A 504 -2.65 -7.34 12.58
C ASP A 504 -1.53 -8.24 13.13
N VAL A 505 -1.78 -9.55 13.17
CA VAL A 505 -0.83 -10.57 13.67
C VAL A 505 -0.28 -11.36 12.49
N ASP A 506 1.04 -11.49 12.44
CA ASP A 506 1.75 -12.22 11.38
C ASP A 506 1.26 -13.67 11.24
N LEU A 507 1.02 -14.11 10.01
CA LEU A 507 0.46 -15.41 9.64
C LEU A 507 -0.97 -15.69 10.15
N ALA A 508 -1.66 -14.70 10.68
CA ALA A 508 -3.07 -14.88 11.05
C ALA A 508 -3.92 -15.27 9.83
N PRO A 509 -4.90 -16.18 10.00
CA PRO A 509 -5.84 -16.53 8.95
C PRO A 509 -6.63 -15.31 8.47
N ASP A 510 -6.78 -15.16 7.16
CA ASP A 510 -7.56 -14.11 6.53
C ASP A 510 -8.25 -14.63 5.27
N TRP A 511 -9.11 -13.82 4.67
CA TRP A 511 -9.71 -14.09 3.38
C TRP A 511 -8.71 -13.89 2.26
N ALA A 512 -8.73 -14.75 1.25
CA ALA A 512 -8.07 -14.45 -0.01
C ALA A 512 -8.99 -13.57 -0.88
N GLY A 513 -8.39 -12.68 -1.68
CA GLY A 513 -9.12 -11.73 -2.53
C GLY A 513 -9.14 -10.30 -2.00
N ALA A 514 -9.68 -9.40 -2.81
CA ALA A 514 -9.72 -7.96 -2.53
C ALA A 514 -10.59 -7.59 -1.32
N ASP A 515 -11.64 -8.36 -1.10
CA ASP A 515 -12.68 -8.14 -0.11
C ASP A 515 -12.72 -9.29 0.90
N ARG A 516 -13.21 -9.02 2.08
CA ARG A 516 -13.47 -9.97 3.17
C ARG A 516 -14.86 -9.72 3.77
N LEU A 517 -15.38 -10.63 4.52
CA LEU A 517 -16.56 -10.36 5.36
C LEU A 517 -16.11 -9.75 6.69
N PRO A 518 -16.86 -8.74 7.19
CA PRO A 518 -16.58 -8.09 8.48
C PRO A 518 -16.58 -9.03 9.68
#